data_1a32c687904f122e29260ad9d9b7ff6d
#
_entry.id   1a32c687904f122e29260ad9d9b7ff6d
#
_cell.length_a   1.000
_cell.length_b   1.000
_cell.length_c   1.000
_cell.angle_alpha   90.00
_cell.angle_beta   90.00
_cell.angle_gamma   90.00
#
_symmetry.space_group_name_H-M   'P 1'
#
loop_
_entity.id
_entity.type
_entity.pdbx_description
1 polymer ?
#
loop_
_entity_poly.entity_id
_entity_poly.type
_entity_poly.pdbx_seq_one_letter_code
_entity_poly.pdbx_strand_id
1 'polypeptide(L)'
;MKYSLGYTLVDICIALCMITILCSIAYPSYINYLLVSRRSDAHISLAKIASLQEKHFLYNQEYLSLDQLRKDSGMNLSLSENGYYQIDVDLKYKSYLITAKAINVQASDSECKIITLDNTGQKGGTSGQACW
;
A
#
# COMPACT_ATOMS: atom_id res chain seq x y z
N MET A 1 52.00 -25.90 -16.86
CA MET A 1 51.86 -25.46 -15.47
C MET A 1 50.66 -24.56 -15.33
N LYS A 2 49.60 -24.99 -14.60
CA LYS A 2 48.45 -24.13 -14.30
C LYS A 2 48.80 -23.31 -13.03
N TYR A 3 48.97 -22.04 -13.17
CA TYR A 3 49.10 -21.15 -12.02
C TYR A 3 47.72 -21.00 -11.38
N SER A 4 47.51 -21.57 -10.21
CA SER A 4 46.37 -21.27 -9.36
C SER A 4 46.63 -19.93 -8.70
N LEU A 5 46.02 -18.87 -9.24
CA LEU A 5 46.00 -17.55 -8.61
C LEU A 5 45.07 -17.66 -7.39
N GLY A 6 45.65 -17.80 -6.21
CA GLY A 6 44.94 -17.73 -4.94
C GLY A 6 44.59 -16.29 -4.61
N TYR A 7 43.37 -16.02 -4.15
CA TYR A 7 43.01 -14.71 -3.62
C TYR A 7 43.74 -14.42 -2.33
N THR A 8 44.26 -13.19 -2.19
CA THR A 8 44.87 -12.75 -0.95
C THR A 8 43.79 -12.31 0.05
N LEU A 9 44.10 -12.32 1.34
CA LEU A 9 43.20 -11.83 2.39
C LEU A 9 42.86 -10.34 2.16
N VAL A 10 43.78 -9.58 1.61
CA VAL A 10 43.56 -8.16 1.26
C VAL A 10 42.54 -8.00 0.14
N ASP A 11 42.57 -8.86 -0.88
CA ASP A 11 41.57 -8.82 -1.97
C ASP A 11 40.17 -9.03 -1.43
N ILE A 12 40.01 -9.97 -0.50
CA ILE A 12 38.70 -10.23 0.14
C ILE A 12 38.27 -9.02 0.99
N CYS A 13 39.16 -8.41 1.74
CA CYS A 13 38.85 -7.21 2.52
C CYS A 13 38.40 -6.04 1.64
N ILE A 14 39.06 -5.81 0.52
CA ILE A 14 38.69 -4.76 -0.43
C ILE A 14 37.31 -5.04 -1.03
N ALA A 15 37.03 -6.28 -1.45
CA ALA A 15 35.77 -6.67 -1.98
C ALA A 15 34.61 -6.46 -0.97
N LEU A 16 34.81 -6.86 0.29
CA LEU A 16 33.84 -6.64 1.36
C LEU A 16 33.58 -5.14 1.63
N CYS A 17 34.64 -4.32 1.64
CA CYS A 17 34.50 -2.86 1.77
C CYS A 17 33.64 -2.27 0.63
N MET A 18 33.88 -2.67 -0.60
CA MET A 18 33.08 -2.19 -1.74
C MET A 18 31.60 -2.62 -1.63
N ILE A 19 31.33 -3.86 -1.25
CA ILE A 19 29.97 -4.37 -1.06
C ILE A 19 29.24 -3.59 0.03
N THR A 20 29.88 -3.33 1.17
CA THR A 20 29.25 -2.61 2.28
C THR A 20 28.90 -1.17 1.90
N ILE A 21 29.76 -0.49 1.13
CA ILE A 21 29.48 0.87 0.63
C ILE A 21 28.27 0.84 -0.32
N LEU A 22 28.21 -0.09 -1.26
CA LEU A 22 27.09 -0.21 -2.20
C LEU A 22 25.79 -0.54 -1.46
N CYS A 23 25.80 -1.46 -0.50
CA CYS A 23 24.63 -1.84 0.30
C CYS A 23 24.10 -0.67 1.13
N SER A 24 24.97 0.19 1.65
CA SER A 24 24.56 1.35 2.47
C SER A 24 23.71 2.35 1.69
N ILE A 25 23.91 2.48 0.39
CA ILE A 25 23.14 3.36 -0.50
C ILE A 25 21.90 2.63 -1.04
N ALA A 26 22.05 1.37 -1.40
CA ALA A 26 20.97 0.60 -2.01
C ALA A 26 19.82 0.29 -1.03
N TYR A 27 20.15 0.03 0.25
CA TYR A 27 19.16 -0.38 1.25
C TYR A 27 18.04 0.66 1.50
N PRO A 28 18.32 1.95 1.80
CA PRO A 28 17.27 2.94 2.01
C PRO A 28 16.40 3.16 0.75
N SER A 29 17.03 3.14 -0.42
CA SER A 29 16.30 3.28 -1.69
C SER A 29 15.33 2.11 -1.91
N TYR A 30 15.75 0.90 -1.59
CA TYR A 30 14.90 -0.31 -1.70
C TYR A 30 13.70 -0.25 -0.75
N ILE A 31 13.87 0.18 0.49
CA ILE A 31 12.77 0.32 1.46
C ILE A 31 11.74 1.34 0.96
N ASN A 32 12.18 2.51 0.49
CA ASN A 32 11.27 3.52 -0.06
C ASN A 32 10.50 2.99 -1.28
N TYR A 33 11.17 2.26 -2.17
CA TYR A 33 10.51 1.61 -3.31
C TYR A 33 9.43 0.62 -2.87
N LEU A 34 9.70 -0.19 -1.83
CA LEU A 34 8.71 -1.12 -1.28
C LEU A 34 7.49 -0.39 -0.70
N LEU A 35 7.69 0.70 0.05
CA LEU A 35 6.59 1.48 0.62
C LEU A 35 5.69 2.04 -0.48
N VAL A 36 6.26 2.62 -1.52
CA VAL A 36 5.52 3.15 -2.68
C VAL A 36 4.78 2.02 -3.42
N SER A 37 5.44 0.90 -3.67
CA SER A 37 4.84 -0.27 -4.33
C SER A 37 3.63 -0.83 -3.56
N ARG A 38 3.70 -0.85 -2.23
CA ARG A 38 2.60 -1.33 -1.37
C ARG A 38 1.38 -0.41 -1.35
N ARG A 39 1.50 0.86 -1.78
CA ARG A 39 0.34 1.76 -1.95
C ARG A 39 -0.69 1.20 -2.93
N SER A 40 -0.26 0.40 -3.92
CA SER A 40 -1.16 -0.26 -4.86
C SER A 40 -2.14 -1.24 -4.19
N ASP A 41 -1.77 -1.82 -3.05
CA ASP A 41 -2.67 -2.67 -2.26
C ASP A 41 -3.86 -1.87 -1.69
N ALA A 42 -3.63 -0.63 -1.23
CA ALA A 42 -4.70 0.28 -0.85
C ALA A 42 -5.57 0.67 -2.05
N HIS A 43 -4.95 1.03 -3.19
CA HIS A 43 -5.70 1.45 -4.39
C HIS A 43 -6.64 0.35 -4.88
N ILE A 44 -6.17 -0.90 -4.93
CA ILE A 44 -6.99 -2.05 -5.33
C ILE A 44 -8.16 -2.24 -4.35
N SER A 45 -7.90 -2.16 -3.05
CA SER A 45 -8.92 -2.33 -2.02
C SER A 45 -9.96 -1.23 -2.05
N LEU A 46 -9.54 0.04 -2.19
CA LEU A 46 -10.44 1.19 -2.32
C LEU A 46 -11.31 1.07 -3.58
N ALA A 47 -10.72 0.73 -4.73
CA ALA A 47 -11.45 0.55 -5.98
C ALA A 47 -12.45 -0.61 -5.91
N LYS A 48 -12.10 -1.71 -5.24
CA LYS A 48 -12.98 -2.86 -5.02
C LYS A 48 -14.21 -2.47 -4.19
N ILE A 49 -14.00 -1.75 -3.08
CA ILE A 49 -15.11 -1.30 -2.22
C ILE A 49 -15.98 -0.26 -2.95
N ALA A 50 -15.38 0.68 -3.67
CA ALA A 50 -16.12 1.63 -4.49
C ALA A 50 -17.02 0.91 -5.52
N SER A 51 -16.49 -0.10 -6.20
CA SER A 51 -17.27 -0.91 -7.15
C SER A 51 -18.45 -1.63 -6.48
N LEU A 52 -18.26 -2.16 -5.27
CA LEU A 52 -19.35 -2.79 -4.51
C LEU A 52 -20.42 -1.77 -4.09
N GLN A 53 -19.99 -0.57 -3.66
CA GLN A 53 -20.89 0.53 -3.31
C GLN A 53 -21.75 0.97 -4.51
N GLU A 54 -21.12 1.20 -5.66
CA GLU A 54 -21.83 1.61 -6.87
C GLU A 54 -22.78 0.52 -7.36
N LYS A 55 -22.37 -0.75 -7.29
CA LYS A 55 -23.25 -1.88 -7.62
C LYS A 55 -24.50 -1.89 -6.73
N HIS A 56 -24.34 -1.74 -5.40
CA HIS A 56 -25.46 -1.71 -4.47
C HIS A 56 -26.37 -0.50 -4.72
N PHE A 57 -25.79 0.67 -4.96
CA PHE A 57 -26.52 1.91 -5.23
C PHE A 57 -27.39 1.82 -6.48
N LEU A 58 -26.94 1.13 -7.53
CA LEU A 58 -27.73 0.92 -8.75
C LEU A 58 -29.05 0.20 -8.50
N TYR A 59 -29.09 -0.73 -7.53
CA TYR A 59 -30.29 -1.53 -7.23
C TYR A 59 -31.15 -0.94 -6.11
N ASN A 60 -30.51 -0.35 -5.10
CA ASN A 60 -31.17 0.04 -3.85
C ASN A 60 -31.20 1.56 -3.61
N GLN A 61 -30.50 2.36 -4.42
CA GLN A 61 -30.40 3.82 -4.31
C GLN A 61 -29.82 4.31 -2.97
N GLU A 62 -29.05 3.44 -2.31
CA GLU A 62 -28.36 3.75 -1.05
C GLU A 62 -26.98 3.12 -0.98
N TYR A 63 -26.10 3.73 -0.20
CA TYR A 63 -24.76 3.22 0.09
C TYR A 63 -24.74 2.46 1.41
N LEU A 64 -23.87 1.45 1.52
CA LEU A 64 -23.76 0.58 2.68
C LEU A 64 -22.54 0.95 3.55
N SER A 65 -22.68 0.73 4.86
CA SER A 65 -21.55 0.74 5.77
C SER A 65 -20.60 -0.45 5.48
N LEU A 66 -19.36 -0.36 5.97
CA LEU A 66 -18.38 -1.43 5.77
C LEU A 66 -18.88 -2.79 6.27
N ASP A 67 -19.57 -2.81 7.43
CA ASP A 67 -20.11 -4.04 8.00
C ASP A 67 -21.25 -4.64 7.17
N GLN A 68 -22.08 -3.81 6.58
CA GLN A 68 -23.15 -4.24 5.69
C GLN A 68 -22.56 -4.80 4.38
N LEU A 69 -21.56 -4.11 3.78
CA LEU A 69 -20.85 -4.59 2.60
C LEU A 69 -20.16 -5.94 2.85
N ARG A 70 -19.58 -6.13 4.04
CA ARG A 70 -18.96 -7.41 4.43
C ARG A 70 -19.98 -8.54 4.48
N LYS A 71 -21.16 -8.28 5.03
CA LYS A 71 -22.25 -9.29 5.11
C LYS A 71 -22.80 -9.62 3.71
N ASP A 72 -22.98 -8.60 2.89
CA ASP A 72 -23.52 -8.75 1.53
C ASP A 72 -22.54 -9.47 0.58
N SER A 73 -21.27 -9.09 0.63
CA SER A 73 -20.23 -9.68 -0.23
C SER A 73 -19.62 -10.97 0.29
N GLY A 74 -19.76 -11.28 1.59
CA GLY A 74 -19.09 -12.39 2.26
C GLY A 74 -17.57 -12.26 2.37
N MET A 75 -16.99 -11.08 2.07
CA MET A 75 -15.57 -10.82 2.04
C MET A 75 -15.11 -10.05 3.28
N ASN A 76 -13.86 -10.27 3.71
CA ASN A 76 -13.25 -9.43 4.72
C ASN A 76 -12.71 -8.14 4.07
N LEU A 77 -13.48 -7.06 4.18
CA LEU A 77 -13.16 -5.75 3.60
C LEU A 77 -12.49 -4.79 4.59
N SER A 78 -12.27 -5.20 5.83
CA SER A 78 -11.66 -4.34 6.86
C SER A 78 -10.15 -4.16 6.70
N LEU A 79 -9.51 -5.04 5.93
CA LEU A 79 -8.08 -5.01 5.63
C LEU A 79 -7.89 -5.08 4.12
N SER A 80 -6.82 -4.46 3.64
CA SER A 80 -6.36 -4.67 2.28
C SER A 80 -5.92 -6.13 2.06
N GLU A 81 -5.83 -6.57 0.82
CA GLU A 81 -5.59 -7.98 0.48
C GLU A 81 -4.28 -8.51 1.07
N ASN A 82 -3.23 -7.71 1.09
CA ASN A 82 -1.94 -8.05 1.68
C ASN A 82 -1.79 -7.61 3.15
N GLY A 83 -2.82 -6.98 3.74
CA GLY A 83 -2.83 -6.56 5.14
C GLY A 83 -1.97 -5.35 5.47
N TYR A 84 -1.61 -4.54 4.49
CA TYR A 84 -0.83 -3.31 4.70
C TYR A 84 -1.67 -2.12 5.12
N TYR A 85 -2.99 -2.15 4.85
CA TYR A 85 -3.91 -1.06 5.14
C TYR A 85 -5.17 -1.57 5.83
N GLN A 86 -5.59 -0.82 6.82
CA GLN A 86 -6.92 -0.95 7.42
C GLN A 86 -7.89 -0.07 6.65
N ILE A 87 -9.04 -0.63 6.29
CA ILE A 87 -10.05 0.05 5.48
C ILE A 87 -11.24 0.42 6.35
N ASP A 88 -11.77 1.62 6.14
CA ASP A 88 -13.00 2.10 6.74
C ASP A 88 -13.88 2.83 5.70
N VAL A 89 -15.18 2.90 5.96
CA VAL A 89 -16.16 3.56 5.09
C VAL A 89 -17.01 4.49 5.92
N ASP A 90 -16.84 5.79 5.72
CA ASP A 90 -17.67 6.83 6.31
C ASP A 90 -18.83 7.15 5.37
N LEU A 91 -20.06 6.94 5.85
CA LEU A 91 -21.26 7.28 5.11
C LEU A 91 -21.70 8.72 5.42
N LYS A 92 -22.06 9.44 4.37
CA LYS A 92 -22.75 10.74 4.43
C LYS A 92 -24.05 10.65 3.64
N TYR A 93 -24.91 11.67 3.77
CA TYR A 93 -26.15 11.70 2.99
C TYR A 93 -25.83 11.61 1.48
N LYS A 94 -26.26 10.49 0.85
CA LYS A 94 -26.05 10.16 -0.57
C LYS A 94 -24.58 10.20 -1.03
N SER A 95 -23.63 9.97 -0.13
CA SER A 95 -22.21 9.88 -0.47
C SER A 95 -21.47 8.97 0.52
N TYR A 96 -20.29 8.54 0.11
CA TYR A 96 -19.36 7.81 0.97
C TYR A 96 -17.93 8.34 0.82
N LEU A 97 -17.14 8.11 1.84
CA LEU A 97 -15.69 8.29 1.80
C LEU A 97 -15.05 6.99 2.28
N ILE A 98 -14.27 6.36 1.42
CA ILE A 98 -13.50 5.17 1.77
C ILE A 98 -12.10 5.63 2.18
N THR A 99 -11.63 5.16 3.31
CA THR A 99 -10.33 5.51 3.88
C THR A 99 -9.49 4.25 4.05
N ALA A 100 -8.29 4.24 3.51
CA ALA A 100 -7.26 3.23 3.75
C ALA A 100 -6.18 3.83 4.64
N LYS A 101 -5.99 3.29 5.83
CA LYS A 101 -4.98 3.72 6.81
C LYS A 101 -3.86 2.70 6.87
N ALA A 102 -2.63 3.15 6.62
CA ALA A 102 -1.43 2.31 6.70
C ALA A 102 -1.23 1.75 8.11
N ILE A 103 -0.97 0.45 8.20
CA ILE A 103 -0.72 -0.26 9.46
C ILE A 103 0.58 -1.05 9.39
N ASN A 104 1.05 -1.51 10.53
CA ASN A 104 2.26 -2.32 10.65
C ASN A 104 3.48 -1.65 9.99
N VAL A 105 4.20 -2.39 9.15
CA VAL A 105 5.40 -1.90 8.46
C VAL A 105 5.07 -0.72 7.52
N GLN A 106 3.88 -0.70 6.91
CA GLN A 106 3.45 0.37 6.02
C GLN A 106 3.20 1.69 6.76
N ALA A 107 2.96 1.68 8.06
CA ALA A 107 2.81 2.89 8.87
C ALA A 107 4.07 3.78 8.88
N SER A 108 5.21 3.27 8.46
CA SER A 108 6.45 4.04 8.24
C SER A 108 6.43 4.91 6.99
N ASP A 109 5.48 4.70 6.07
CA ASP A 109 5.24 5.60 4.93
C ASP A 109 4.65 6.93 5.41
N SER A 110 5.52 7.87 5.77
CA SER A 110 5.11 9.17 6.32
C SER A 110 4.35 10.03 5.32
N GLU A 111 4.58 9.84 4.04
CA GLU A 111 3.94 10.62 2.97
C GLU A 111 2.50 10.19 2.73
N CYS A 112 2.21 8.88 2.78
CA CYS A 112 0.90 8.33 2.40
C CYS A 112 0.34 7.37 3.47
N LYS A 113 0.28 7.84 4.71
CA LYS A 113 -0.35 7.09 5.82
C LYS A 113 -1.84 6.86 5.62
N ILE A 114 -2.52 7.78 4.96
CA ILE A 114 -3.94 7.73 4.69
C ILE A 114 -4.14 7.95 3.20
N ILE A 115 -4.92 7.09 2.57
CA ILE A 115 -5.34 7.18 1.16
C ILE A 115 -6.86 7.12 1.15
N THR A 116 -7.52 8.02 0.41
CA THR A 116 -8.98 8.14 0.40
C THR A 116 -9.54 8.14 -1.01
N LEU A 117 -10.76 7.65 -1.13
CA LEU A 117 -11.55 7.67 -2.37
C LEU A 117 -13.01 7.97 -2.01
N ASP A 118 -13.61 8.94 -2.67
CA ASP A 118 -15.02 9.28 -2.49
C ASP A 118 -15.92 8.71 -3.61
N ASN A 119 -17.22 8.90 -3.46
CA ASN A 119 -18.24 8.44 -4.42
C ASN A 119 -18.17 9.18 -5.78
N THR A 120 -17.46 10.29 -5.88
CA THR A 120 -17.25 11.02 -7.14
C THR A 120 -15.99 10.55 -7.88
N GLY A 121 -15.24 9.61 -7.28
CA GLY A 121 -13.95 9.17 -7.78
C GLY A 121 -12.81 10.13 -7.44
N GLN A 122 -13.03 11.12 -6.56
CA GLN A 122 -11.98 12.02 -6.12
C GLN A 122 -11.00 11.28 -5.21
N LYS A 123 -9.73 11.35 -5.60
CA LYS A 123 -8.60 10.73 -4.94
C LYS A 123 -7.96 11.70 -3.95
N GLY A 124 -7.70 11.23 -2.75
CA GLY A 124 -7.07 12.03 -1.70
C GLY A 124 -6.12 11.21 -0.84
N GLY A 125 -5.55 11.82 0.18
CA GLY A 125 -4.66 11.18 1.13
C GLY A 125 -3.87 12.19 1.95
N THR A 126 -2.94 11.72 2.78
CA THR A 126 -2.10 12.57 3.64
C THR A 126 -1.36 13.63 2.82
N SER A 127 -0.81 13.27 1.67
CA SER A 127 -0.16 14.19 0.71
C SER A 127 -1.03 14.44 -0.53
N GLY A 128 -2.36 14.39 -0.37
CA GLY A 128 -3.29 14.62 -1.45
C GLY A 128 -3.20 13.57 -2.56
N GLN A 129 -3.22 14.03 -3.81
CA GLN A 129 -3.16 13.14 -4.98
C GLN A 129 -1.80 12.46 -5.20
N ALA A 130 -0.74 12.92 -4.55
CA ALA A 130 0.59 12.31 -4.66
C ALA A 130 0.66 10.86 -4.10
N CYS A 131 -0.37 10.43 -3.37
CA CYS A 131 -0.49 9.07 -2.85
C CYS A 131 -1.14 8.06 -3.81
N TRP A 132 -1.51 8.50 -5.02
CA TRP A 132 -2.23 7.70 -6.02
C TRP A 132 -1.40 7.43 -7.26
#